data_39106914b9717dec7f44a471193df8be
#
_entry.id   39106914b9717dec7f44a471193df8be
#
_cell.length_a   1.000
_cell.length_b   1.000
_cell.length_c   1.000
_cell.angle_alpha   90.00
_cell.angle_beta   90.00
_cell.angle_gamma   90.00
#
_symmetry.space_group_name_H-M   'P 1'
#
loop_
_entity.id
_entity.type
_entity.pdbx_description
1 polymer ?
#
loop_
_entity_poly.entity_id
_entity_poly.type
_entity_poly.pdbx_seq_one_letter_code
_entity_poly.pdbx_strand_id
1 'polypeptide(L)'
;DEALAGFASHIEVFIEADNSITVVDDGRGIPVDIQEKTGRPAVETVFTVLHAGGKFGGGGYKVSGGLHGVGSSVVNALSTSLDVRVYKNGSIHYQEYRRGHVVDDLKVIGETDRTGTTVHFIPDPEIFTETTEYDFDKLNKRIQELAFLNRGLRISLTDKREGLEQEKHYHYEGGISSYVEYINENKDVIFEKPIYTDGEMDDITVEVAMQYTTGYHETVMS
;
A
#
# COMPACT_ATOMS: atom_id res chain seq x y z
N ASP A 1 4.10 2.79 -3.46
CA ASP A 1 5.02 3.29 -4.50
C ASP A 1 4.37 4.42 -5.32
N GLU A 2 3.16 4.26 -5.88
CA GLU A 2 2.47 5.29 -6.67
C GLU A 2 2.23 6.59 -5.87
N ALA A 3 1.90 6.49 -4.56
CA ALA A 3 1.72 7.65 -3.69
C ALA A 3 3.03 8.41 -3.44
N LEU A 4 4.11 7.69 -3.11
CA LEU A 4 5.44 8.28 -2.92
C LEU A 4 5.99 8.94 -4.20
N ALA A 5 5.60 8.40 -5.36
CA ALA A 5 5.95 8.99 -6.66
C ALA A 5 5.03 10.17 -7.05
N GLY A 6 4.03 10.51 -6.24
CA GLY A 6 3.10 11.62 -6.48
C GLY A 6 2.00 11.33 -7.51
N PHE A 7 1.77 10.07 -7.86
CA PHE A 7 0.76 9.68 -8.85
C PHE A 7 -0.55 9.16 -8.25
N ALA A 8 -0.52 8.67 -6.99
CA ALA A 8 -1.72 8.30 -6.26
C ALA A 8 -1.97 9.28 -5.12
N SER A 9 -3.21 9.67 -4.95
CA SER A 9 -3.68 10.59 -3.91
C SER A 9 -4.62 9.92 -2.91
N HIS A 10 -5.19 8.78 -3.25
CA HIS A 10 -6.14 8.05 -2.43
C HIS A 10 -5.94 6.54 -2.54
N ILE A 11 -5.92 5.88 -1.38
CA ILE A 11 -5.93 4.42 -1.26
C ILE A 11 -7.11 4.02 -0.37
N GLU A 12 -7.91 3.08 -0.84
CA GLU A 12 -9.03 2.52 -0.09
C GLU A 12 -8.76 1.05 0.21
N VAL A 13 -8.96 0.65 1.46
CA VAL A 13 -8.82 -0.74 1.91
C VAL A 13 -10.16 -1.20 2.48
N PHE A 14 -10.66 -2.31 1.96
CA PHE A 14 -11.90 -2.92 2.41
C PHE A 14 -11.65 -4.31 2.97
N ILE A 15 -12.15 -4.58 4.17
CA ILE A 15 -12.41 -5.93 4.65
C ILE A 15 -13.82 -6.24 4.17
N GLU A 16 -13.94 -7.13 3.20
CA GLU A 16 -15.22 -7.46 2.58
C GLU A 16 -16.08 -8.33 3.49
N ALA A 17 -17.36 -8.45 3.16
CA ALA A 17 -18.33 -9.21 3.96
C ALA A 17 -17.95 -10.70 4.12
N ASP A 18 -17.24 -11.27 3.15
CA ASP A 18 -16.71 -12.63 3.17
C ASP A 18 -15.31 -12.76 3.80
N ASN A 19 -14.83 -11.69 4.44
CA ASN A 19 -13.49 -11.60 5.02
C ASN A 19 -12.35 -11.66 3.98
N SER A 20 -12.59 -11.35 2.72
CA SER A 20 -11.55 -11.04 1.75
C SER A 20 -11.07 -9.59 1.90
N ILE A 21 -9.98 -9.23 1.25
CA ILE A 21 -9.47 -7.85 1.20
C ILE A 21 -9.56 -7.32 -0.22
N THR A 22 -10.05 -6.10 -0.33
CA THR A 22 -9.94 -5.29 -1.55
C THR A 22 -9.10 -4.04 -1.26
N VAL A 23 -8.11 -3.78 -2.11
CA VAL A 23 -7.31 -2.55 -2.07
C VAL A 23 -7.48 -1.83 -3.41
N VAL A 24 -7.81 -0.56 -3.35
CA VAL A 24 -8.01 0.31 -4.52
C VAL A 24 -7.07 1.49 -4.44
N ASP A 25 -6.39 1.83 -5.52
CA ASP A 25 -5.66 3.08 -5.68
C ASP A 25 -6.13 3.87 -6.91
N ASP A 26 -5.88 5.18 -6.87
CA ASP A 26 -6.13 6.12 -7.97
C ASP A 26 -4.85 6.49 -8.75
N GLY A 27 -3.81 5.66 -8.67
CA GLY A 27 -2.54 5.86 -9.35
C GLY A 27 -2.61 5.69 -10.89
N ARG A 28 -1.46 5.52 -11.52
CA ARG A 28 -1.37 5.36 -13.00
C ARG A 28 -1.82 3.99 -13.51
N GLY A 29 -2.09 3.05 -12.61
CA GLY A 29 -2.31 1.65 -12.92
C GLY A 29 -1.00 0.91 -13.25
N ILE A 30 -0.89 -0.33 -12.75
CA ILE A 30 0.26 -1.20 -13.04
C ILE A 30 0.42 -1.33 -14.56
N PRO A 31 1.67 -1.31 -15.11
CA PRO A 31 1.89 -1.53 -16.54
C PRO A 31 1.32 -2.88 -17.01
N VAL A 32 0.67 -2.86 -18.17
CA VAL A 32 0.01 -4.03 -18.78
C VAL A 32 0.71 -4.53 -20.05
N ASP A 33 1.71 -3.76 -20.53
CA ASP A 33 2.48 -4.09 -21.72
C ASP A 33 3.32 -5.35 -21.51
N ILE A 34 3.59 -6.05 -22.62
CA ILE A 34 4.46 -7.23 -22.62
C ILE A 34 5.90 -6.78 -22.33
N GLN A 35 6.51 -7.35 -21.33
CA GLN A 35 7.92 -7.11 -21.01
C GLN A 35 8.82 -7.93 -21.93
N GLU A 36 9.77 -7.28 -22.60
CA GLU A 36 10.70 -7.94 -23.53
C GLU A 36 11.51 -9.07 -22.86
N LYS A 37 11.91 -8.90 -21.59
CA LYS A 37 12.72 -9.89 -20.87
C LYS A 37 11.97 -11.17 -20.50
N THR A 38 10.69 -11.07 -20.21
CA THR A 38 9.89 -12.19 -19.71
C THR A 38 8.93 -12.76 -20.76
N GLY A 39 8.60 -11.97 -21.78
CA GLY A 39 7.56 -12.27 -22.76
C GLY A 39 6.14 -12.27 -22.17
N ARG A 40 5.96 -11.72 -20.97
CA ARG A 40 4.71 -11.70 -20.21
C ARG A 40 4.25 -10.26 -19.92
N PRO A 41 2.93 -10.03 -19.67
CA PRO A 41 2.46 -8.76 -19.21
C PRO A 41 3.20 -8.32 -17.93
N ALA A 42 3.48 -7.01 -17.82
CA ALA A 42 4.20 -6.49 -16.65
C ALA A 42 3.41 -6.77 -15.34
N VAL A 43 2.08 -6.63 -15.36
CA VAL A 43 1.21 -6.96 -14.20
C VAL A 43 1.38 -8.42 -13.77
N GLU A 44 1.42 -9.37 -14.72
CA GLU A 44 1.65 -10.78 -14.41
C GLU A 44 3.01 -10.99 -13.74
N THR A 45 4.05 -10.34 -14.26
CA THR A 45 5.39 -10.42 -13.71
C THR A 45 5.45 -9.86 -12.27
N VAL A 46 4.75 -8.75 -11.99
CA VAL A 46 4.67 -8.15 -10.64
C VAL A 46 4.03 -9.10 -9.62
N PHE A 47 3.04 -9.88 -10.02
CA PHE A 47 2.31 -10.78 -9.11
C PHE A 47 2.88 -12.20 -9.05
N THR A 48 3.76 -12.61 -9.97
CA THR A 48 4.25 -14.00 -10.02
C THR A 48 5.77 -14.15 -9.85
N VAL A 49 6.54 -13.09 -10.00
CA VAL A 49 8.00 -13.15 -9.94
C VAL A 49 8.52 -12.35 -8.75
N LEU A 50 9.35 -12.98 -7.92
CA LEU A 50 10.05 -12.29 -6.83
C LEU A 50 11.04 -11.25 -7.40
N HIS A 51 11.12 -10.11 -6.74
CA HIS A 51 12.00 -8.99 -7.15
C HIS A 51 11.71 -8.40 -8.54
N ALA A 52 10.49 -8.59 -9.05
CA ALA A 52 10.07 -8.08 -10.36
C ALA A 52 9.46 -6.68 -10.32
N GLY A 53 9.43 -6.03 -9.17
CA GLY A 53 8.90 -4.68 -9.03
C GLY A 53 9.68 -3.66 -9.84
N GLY A 54 9.02 -2.56 -10.25
CA GLY A 54 9.60 -1.47 -11.06
C GLY A 54 10.85 -0.79 -10.51
N LYS A 55 11.33 -1.23 -9.35
CA LYS A 55 12.56 -0.80 -8.67
C LYS A 55 13.83 -1.29 -9.33
N PHE A 56 13.77 -2.39 -10.08
CA PHE A 56 14.94 -3.11 -10.58
C PHE A 56 15.15 -2.94 -12.10
N GLY A 57 14.39 -2.10 -12.76
CA GLY A 57 14.39 -1.96 -14.22
C GLY A 57 14.44 -0.52 -14.74
N GLY A 58 15.26 0.37 -14.16
CA GLY A 58 15.57 1.68 -14.76
C GLY A 58 14.36 2.61 -14.98
N GLY A 59 14.03 3.46 -14.00
CA GLY A 59 13.17 4.63 -14.20
C GLY A 59 11.75 4.59 -13.68
N GLY A 60 11.33 3.54 -12.96
CA GLY A 60 9.95 3.45 -12.46
C GLY A 60 9.66 4.36 -11.27
N TYR A 61 10.48 4.31 -10.23
CA TYR A 61 10.31 5.10 -9.01
C TYR A 61 11.65 5.55 -8.45
N LYS A 62 11.78 6.85 -8.14
CA LYS A 62 12.93 7.40 -7.43
C LYS A 62 12.90 7.02 -5.94
N VAL A 63 11.71 6.99 -5.35
CA VAL A 63 11.46 6.61 -3.96
C VAL A 63 10.43 5.49 -3.94
N SER A 64 10.59 4.54 -3.04
CA SER A 64 9.74 3.35 -2.96
C SER A 64 9.52 2.94 -1.51
N GLY A 65 8.26 2.73 -1.11
CA GLY A 65 7.88 2.34 0.25
C GLY A 65 8.24 0.92 0.66
N GLY A 66 8.69 0.09 -0.28
CA GLY A 66 9.14 -1.27 0.00
C GLY A 66 10.58 -1.52 -0.43
N LEU A 67 11.34 -2.29 0.33
CA LEU A 67 12.78 -2.52 0.10
C LEU A 67 13.10 -3.65 -0.89
N HIS A 68 12.20 -4.62 -1.05
CA HIS A 68 12.55 -5.89 -1.68
C HIS A 68 11.78 -6.19 -2.98
N GLY A 69 10.71 -5.43 -3.32
CA GLY A 69 9.90 -5.66 -4.54
C GLY A 69 9.19 -7.01 -4.57
N VAL A 70 8.82 -7.56 -3.40
CA VAL A 70 8.19 -8.89 -3.27
C VAL A 70 6.75 -8.83 -2.74
N GLY A 71 6.26 -7.68 -2.29
CA GLY A 71 4.97 -7.58 -1.60
C GLY A 71 3.81 -8.18 -2.40
N SER A 72 3.64 -7.79 -3.66
CA SER A 72 2.54 -8.27 -4.51
C SER A 72 2.63 -9.78 -4.80
N SER A 73 3.82 -10.28 -5.12
CA SER A 73 4.01 -11.72 -5.40
C SER A 73 3.86 -12.58 -4.15
N VAL A 74 4.24 -12.08 -2.97
CA VAL A 74 4.03 -12.78 -1.70
C VAL A 74 2.55 -12.81 -1.33
N VAL A 75 1.81 -11.70 -1.45
CA VAL A 75 0.36 -11.69 -1.22
C VAL A 75 -0.33 -12.70 -2.13
N ASN A 76 0.02 -12.75 -3.42
CA ASN A 76 -0.51 -13.73 -4.36
C ASN A 76 -0.20 -15.17 -3.90
N ALA A 77 1.05 -15.46 -3.54
CA ALA A 77 1.45 -16.81 -3.11
C ALA A 77 0.75 -17.26 -1.81
N LEU A 78 0.39 -16.32 -0.94
CA LEU A 78 -0.29 -16.58 0.34
C LEU A 78 -1.82 -16.53 0.24
N SER A 79 -2.37 -16.42 -0.96
CA SER A 79 -3.82 -16.33 -1.20
C SER A 79 -4.34 -17.55 -1.93
N THR A 80 -5.52 -18.05 -1.54
CA THR A 80 -6.25 -19.07 -2.32
C THR A 80 -6.64 -18.53 -3.68
N SER A 81 -7.04 -17.26 -3.74
CA SER A 81 -7.29 -16.54 -4.98
C SER A 81 -6.91 -15.08 -4.84
N LEU A 82 -6.46 -14.50 -5.92
CA LEU A 82 -6.20 -13.08 -6.07
C LEU A 82 -6.66 -12.66 -7.46
N ASP A 83 -7.36 -11.55 -7.55
CA ASP A 83 -7.66 -10.91 -8.83
C ASP A 83 -7.20 -9.45 -8.86
N VAL A 84 -6.79 -9.02 -10.03
CA VAL A 84 -6.30 -7.68 -10.29
C VAL A 84 -7.10 -7.04 -11.41
N ARG A 85 -7.56 -5.81 -11.18
CA ARG A 85 -8.12 -4.94 -12.21
C ARG A 85 -7.22 -3.73 -12.34
N VAL A 86 -6.70 -3.52 -13.56
CA VAL A 86 -5.89 -2.35 -13.88
C VAL A 86 -6.68 -1.44 -14.79
N TYR A 87 -6.89 -0.21 -14.36
CA TYR A 87 -7.58 0.85 -15.10
C TYR A 87 -6.52 1.70 -15.79
N LYS A 88 -6.36 1.49 -17.11
CA LYS A 88 -5.27 2.11 -17.87
C LYS A 88 -5.60 2.21 -19.35
N ASN A 89 -5.16 3.28 -19.97
CA ASN A 89 -5.29 3.49 -21.43
C ASN A 89 -6.73 3.32 -21.94
N GLY A 90 -7.74 3.80 -21.18
CA GLY A 90 -9.14 3.70 -21.54
C GLY A 90 -9.78 2.34 -21.35
N SER A 91 -9.04 1.36 -20.81
CA SER A 91 -9.50 -0.03 -20.67
C SER A 91 -9.35 -0.55 -19.26
N ILE A 92 -10.21 -1.51 -18.90
CA ILE A 92 -10.12 -2.30 -17.67
C ILE A 92 -9.47 -3.62 -18.03
N HIS A 93 -8.23 -3.81 -17.58
CA HIS A 93 -7.50 -5.06 -17.73
C HIS A 93 -7.72 -5.92 -16.49
N TYR A 94 -7.92 -7.23 -16.66
CA TYR A 94 -8.21 -8.19 -15.60
C TYR A 94 -7.36 -9.44 -15.70
N GLN A 95 -6.82 -9.87 -14.56
CA GLN A 95 -6.14 -11.17 -14.47
C GLN A 95 -6.43 -11.81 -13.11
N GLU A 96 -6.60 -13.13 -13.10
CA GLU A 96 -6.85 -13.94 -11.91
C GLU A 96 -5.65 -14.86 -11.62
N TYR A 97 -5.41 -15.07 -10.34
CA TYR A 97 -4.34 -15.92 -9.82
C TYR A 97 -4.89 -16.85 -8.73
N ARG A 98 -4.27 -17.99 -8.58
CA ARG A 98 -4.52 -18.93 -7.47
C ARG A 98 -3.22 -19.44 -6.91
N ARG A 99 -3.00 -19.24 -5.60
CA ARG A 99 -1.80 -19.69 -4.87
C ARG A 99 -0.51 -19.35 -5.61
N GLY A 100 -0.39 -18.12 -6.08
CA GLY A 100 0.78 -17.61 -6.79
C GLY A 100 0.81 -17.90 -8.30
N HIS A 101 -0.10 -18.71 -8.83
CA HIS A 101 -0.12 -19.12 -10.24
C HIS A 101 -1.20 -18.36 -11.02
N VAL A 102 -0.88 -18.02 -12.26
CA VAL A 102 -1.83 -17.44 -13.22
C VAL A 102 -2.92 -18.47 -13.55
N VAL A 103 -4.18 -18.03 -13.55
CA VAL A 103 -5.33 -18.86 -13.97
C VAL A 103 -5.59 -18.68 -15.46
N ASP A 104 -5.69 -17.43 -15.91
CA ASP A 104 -5.98 -17.05 -17.30
C ASP A 104 -5.05 -15.93 -17.77
N ASP A 105 -4.90 -15.77 -19.08
CA ASP A 105 -4.21 -14.66 -19.69
C ASP A 105 -4.86 -13.32 -19.32
N LEU A 106 -4.06 -12.25 -19.30
CA LEU A 106 -4.55 -10.88 -19.11
C LEU A 106 -5.57 -10.54 -20.18
N LYS A 107 -6.76 -10.11 -19.79
CA LYS A 107 -7.86 -9.79 -20.70
C LYS A 107 -8.44 -8.40 -20.44
N VAL A 108 -8.95 -7.75 -21.47
CA VAL A 108 -9.74 -6.52 -21.36
C VAL A 108 -11.19 -6.94 -21.08
N ILE A 109 -11.77 -6.38 -20.00
CA ILE A 109 -13.14 -6.69 -19.56
C ILE A 109 -14.11 -5.51 -19.68
N GLY A 110 -13.61 -4.34 -20.04
CA GLY A 110 -14.43 -3.13 -20.19
C GLY A 110 -13.63 -1.89 -20.52
N GLU A 111 -14.32 -0.77 -20.63
CA GLU A 111 -13.75 0.56 -20.83
C GLU A 111 -13.82 1.38 -19.54
N THR A 112 -12.96 2.39 -19.41
CA THR A 112 -12.88 3.26 -18.22
C THR A 112 -12.27 4.61 -18.57
N ASP A 113 -12.73 5.65 -17.88
CA ASP A 113 -12.13 7.00 -17.93
C ASP A 113 -11.14 7.26 -16.78
N ARG A 114 -11.07 6.36 -15.79
CA ARG A 114 -10.16 6.48 -14.66
C ARG A 114 -8.87 5.70 -14.85
N THR A 115 -7.86 6.03 -14.06
CA THR A 115 -6.65 5.23 -13.87
C THR A 115 -6.61 4.65 -12.45
N GLY A 116 -5.74 3.67 -12.21
CA GLY A 116 -5.54 3.05 -10.91
C GLY A 116 -5.47 1.54 -10.96
N THR A 117 -5.38 0.94 -9.78
CA THR A 117 -5.39 -0.52 -9.63
C THR A 117 -6.37 -0.93 -8.55
N THR A 118 -7.05 -2.04 -8.75
CA THR A 118 -7.81 -2.73 -7.71
C THR A 118 -7.25 -4.13 -7.57
N VAL A 119 -6.88 -4.50 -6.36
CA VAL A 119 -6.43 -5.86 -6.01
C VAL A 119 -7.39 -6.43 -5.00
N HIS A 120 -7.93 -7.59 -5.28
CA HIS A 120 -8.79 -8.34 -4.36
C HIS A 120 -8.16 -9.69 -4.08
N PHE A 121 -8.14 -10.14 -2.82
CA PHE A 121 -7.54 -11.43 -2.46
C PHE A 121 -8.18 -12.08 -1.23
N ILE A 122 -8.09 -13.41 -1.19
CA ILE A 122 -8.58 -14.25 -0.11
C ILE A 122 -7.38 -14.99 0.51
N PRO A 123 -7.11 -14.86 1.82
CA PRO A 123 -6.00 -15.54 2.47
C PRO A 123 -6.15 -17.07 2.39
N ASP A 124 -5.02 -17.79 2.25
CA ASP A 124 -5.05 -19.24 2.17
C ASP A 124 -5.09 -19.90 3.57
N PRO A 125 -6.18 -20.59 3.95
CA PRO A 125 -6.29 -21.24 5.25
C PRO A 125 -5.33 -22.44 5.41
N GLU A 126 -4.75 -22.98 4.34
CA GLU A 126 -3.70 -23.99 4.43
C GLU A 126 -2.37 -23.41 4.92
N ILE A 127 -2.16 -22.09 4.73
CA ILE A 127 -0.97 -21.36 5.18
C ILE A 127 -1.26 -20.69 6.53
N PHE A 128 -2.39 -19.98 6.63
CA PHE A 128 -2.81 -19.29 7.84
C PHE A 128 -3.70 -20.21 8.70
N THR A 129 -3.07 -21.21 9.33
CA THR A 129 -3.77 -22.29 10.03
C THR A 129 -4.40 -21.88 11.37
N GLU A 130 -3.94 -20.78 11.99
CA GLU A 130 -4.48 -20.29 13.25
C GLU A 130 -5.74 -19.44 13.04
N THR A 131 -5.70 -18.53 12.08
CA THR A 131 -6.85 -17.70 11.68
C THR A 131 -6.61 -17.05 10.33
N THR A 132 -7.68 -16.88 9.57
CA THR A 132 -7.73 -16.04 8.37
C THR A 132 -8.53 -14.76 8.62
N GLU A 133 -9.14 -14.59 9.81
CA GLU A 133 -9.91 -13.41 10.14
C GLU A 133 -9.02 -12.19 10.36
N TYR A 134 -9.40 -11.08 9.73
CA TYR A 134 -8.68 -9.83 9.88
C TYR A 134 -9.09 -9.11 11.17
N ASP A 135 -8.07 -8.64 11.88
CA ASP A 135 -8.21 -7.78 13.06
C ASP A 135 -8.22 -6.32 12.58
N PHE A 136 -9.38 -5.68 12.70
CA PHE A 136 -9.54 -4.29 12.25
C PHE A 136 -8.60 -3.34 12.97
N ASP A 137 -8.43 -3.47 14.29
CA ASP A 137 -7.63 -2.53 15.07
C ASP A 137 -6.13 -2.62 14.70
N LYS A 138 -5.63 -3.83 14.43
CA LYS A 138 -4.26 -4.01 13.93
C LYS A 138 -4.05 -3.40 12.56
N LEU A 139 -5.00 -3.61 11.63
CA LEU A 139 -4.94 -3.00 10.30
C LEU A 139 -5.08 -1.48 10.39
N ASN A 140 -6.01 -1.00 11.19
CA ASN A 140 -6.27 0.41 11.42
C ASN A 140 -5.02 1.14 11.91
N LYS A 141 -4.35 0.60 12.93
CA LYS A 141 -3.10 1.15 13.45
C LYS A 141 -2.03 1.23 12.35
N ARG A 142 -1.85 0.16 11.58
CA ARG A 142 -0.84 0.13 10.51
C ARG A 142 -1.16 1.09 9.38
N ILE A 143 -2.42 1.21 8.99
CA ILE A 143 -2.88 2.14 7.95
C ILE A 143 -2.70 3.59 8.40
N GLN A 144 -2.99 3.90 9.66
CA GLN A 144 -2.73 5.21 10.24
C GLN A 144 -1.24 5.57 10.21
N GLU A 145 -0.36 4.64 10.60
CA GLU A 145 1.10 4.82 10.51
C GLU A 145 1.53 5.10 9.06
N LEU A 146 1.00 4.34 8.10
CA LEU A 146 1.30 4.55 6.68
C LEU A 146 0.83 5.91 6.17
N ALA A 147 -0.30 6.42 6.66
CA ALA A 147 -0.79 7.75 6.30
C ALA A 147 0.11 8.86 6.85
N PHE A 148 0.68 8.72 8.05
CA PHE A 148 1.69 9.65 8.58
C PHE A 148 2.98 9.63 7.77
N LEU A 149 3.43 8.44 7.35
CA LEU A 149 4.66 8.27 6.58
C LEU A 149 4.54 8.73 5.12
N ASN A 150 3.32 8.93 4.63
CA ASN A 150 3.05 9.34 3.24
C ASN A 150 2.30 10.67 3.24
N ARG A 151 3.04 11.75 3.41
CA ARG A 151 2.51 13.12 3.50
C ARG A 151 1.48 13.41 2.40
N GLY A 152 0.29 13.88 2.79
CA GLY A 152 -0.77 14.28 1.86
C GLY A 152 -1.56 13.13 1.22
N LEU A 153 -1.17 11.86 1.45
CA LEU A 153 -1.92 10.70 1.00
C LEU A 153 -3.18 10.51 1.85
N ARG A 154 -4.32 10.30 1.20
CA ARG A 154 -5.56 9.86 1.85
C ARG A 154 -5.62 8.35 1.85
N ILE A 155 -5.84 7.75 3.02
CA ILE A 155 -6.07 6.31 3.15
C ILE A 155 -7.35 6.09 3.94
N SER A 156 -8.23 5.22 3.45
CA SER A 156 -9.41 4.76 4.18
C SER A 156 -9.35 3.26 4.44
N LEU A 157 -9.92 2.85 5.57
CA LEU A 157 -10.15 1.46 5.92
C LEU A 157 -11.62 1.28 6.25
N THR A 158 -12.30 0.39 5.55
CA THR A 158 -13.71 0.06 5.75
C THR A 158 -13.87 -1.42 6.03
N ASP A 159 -14.51 -1.76 7.15
CA ASP A 159 -14.93 -3.12 7.46
C ASP A 159 -16.40 -3.28 7.04
N LYS A 160 -16.69 -4.22 6.15
CA LYS A 160 -18.03 -4.51 5.62
C LYS A 160 -18.60 -5.80 6.19
N ARG A 161 -17.94 -6.42 7.17
CA ARG A 161 -18.42 -7.66 7.78
C ARG A 161 -19.64 -7.37 8.65
N GLU A 162 -20.65 -8.23 8.57
CA GLU A 162 -21.91 -8.09 9.31
C GLU A 162 -21.68 -8.01 10.83
N GLY A 163 -22.18 -6.94 11.45
CA GLY A 163 -22.03 -6.66 12.88
C GLY A 163 -20.67 -6.11 13.31
N LEU A 164 -19.76 -5.86 12.36
CA LEU A 164 -18.43 -5.27 12.57
C LEU A 164 -18.22 -4.01 11.74
N GLU A 165 -19.28 -3.50 11.10
CA GLU A 165 -19.19 -2.39 10.14
C GLU A 165 -18.63 -1.14 10.79
N GLN A 166 -17.51 -0.68 10.23
CA GLN A 166 -16.84 0.53 10.68
C GLN A 166 -15.95 1.09 9.58
N GLU A 167 -15.65 2.38 9.67
CA GLU A 167 -14.84 3.09 8.69
C GLU A 167 -13.90 4.08 9.37
N LYS A 168 -12.68 4.20 8.85
CA LYS A 168 -11.66 5.17 9.26
C LYS A 168 -11.03 5.84 8.04
N HIS A 169 -10.77 7.15 8.17
CA HIS A 169 -10.13 7.95 7.14
C HIS A 169 -8.92 8.65 7.73
N TYR A 170 -7.82 8.63 7.01
CA TYR A 170 -6.56 9.25 7.41
C TYR A 170 -6.02 10.14 6.30
N HIS A 171 -5.59 11.33 6.69
CA HIS A 171 -4.97 12.32 5.82
C HIS A 171 -4.11 13.27 6.65
N TYR A 172 -2.80 13.23 6.49
CA TYR A 172 -1.87 14.02 7.29
C TYR A 172 -0.96 14.87 6.40
N GLU A 173 -1.24 16.16 6.33
CA GLU A 173 -0.43 17.12 5.56
C GLU A 173 0.95 17.40 6.17
N GLY A 174 1.12 17.15 7.45
CA GLY A 174 2.39 17.35 8.17
C GLY A 174 3.34 16.15 8.10
N GLY A 175 2.91 15.00 7.56
CA GLY A 175 3.76 13.81 7.45
C GLY A 175 4.30 13.34 8.81
N ILE A 176 5.61 13.09 8.90
CA ILE A 176 6.27 12.61 10.12
C ILE A 176 6.23 13.64 11.28
N SER A 177 6.11 14.93 11.00
CA SER A 177 5.88 15.94 12.07
C SER A 177 4.55 15.70 12.77
N SER A 178 3.46 15.47 12.01
CA SER A 178 2.16 15.13 12.57
C SER A 178 2.21 13.80 13.33
N TYR A 179 3.06 12.85 12.91
CA TYR A 179 3.23 11.59 13.62
C TYR A 179 3.90 11.80 14.99
N VAL A 180 4.91 12.66 15.08
CA VAL A 180 5.54 13.01 16.35
C VAL A 180 4.56 13.73 17.28
N GLU A 181 3.74 14.67 16.78
CA GLU A 181 2.67 15.31 17.52
C GLU A 181 1.67 14.28 18.07
N TYR A 182 1.22 13.35 17.23
CA TYR A 182 0.29 12.27 17.61
C TYR A 182 0.86 11.37 18.72
N ILE A 183 2.12 10.95 18.61
CA ILE A 183 2.79 10.11 19.64
C ILE A 183 2.90 10.85 20.97
N ASN A 184 2.96 12.17 20.95
CA ASN A 184 3.12 13.03 22.12
C ASN A 184 1.83 13.71 22.58
N GLU A 185 0.68 13.43 21.95
CA GLU A 185 -0.61 14.09 22.22
C GLU A 185 -0.99 14.11 23.72
N ASN A 186 -0.63 13.05 24.46
CA ASN A 186 -0.92 12.90 25.88
C ASN A 186 0.32 13.06 26.76
N LYS A 187 1.36 13.78 26.31
CA LYS A 187 2.60 14.00 27.06
C LYS A 187 2.85 15.50 27.24
N ASP A 188 3.53 15.87 28.30
CA ASP A 188 3.99 17.23 28.51
C ASP A 188 5.18 17.53 27.60
N VAL A 189 4.93 18.23 26.50
CA VAL A 189 5.97 18.62 25.53
C VAL A 189 6.69 19.89 25.97
N ILE A 190 8.01 19.97 25.73
CA ILE A 190 8.83 21.13 26.07
C ILE A 190 8.58 22.30 25.10
N PHE A 191 8.21 22.00 23.85
CA PHE A 191 7.83 22.96 22.83
C PHE A 191 6.71 22.40 21.96
N GLU A 192 5.79 23.25 21.52
CA GLU A 192 4.55 22.85 20.85
C GLU A 192 4.78 22.19 19.49
N LYS A 193 5.69 22.73 18.68
CA LYS A 193 5.92 22.22 17.32
C LYS A 193 7.14 21.34 17.28
N PRO A 194 7.06 20.13 16.67
CA PRO A 194 8.23 19.31 16.41
C PRO A 194 9.31 20.06 15.61
N ILE A 195 10.55 19.77 15.89
CA ILE A 195 11.67 20.17 15.06
C ILE A 195 11.63 19.25 13.84
N TYR A 196 11.58 19.82 12.64
CA TYR A 196 11.56 19.11 11.38
C TYR A 196 12.69 19.57 10.49
N THR A 197 13.32 18.63 9.82
CA THR A 197 14.29 18.90 8.76
C THR A 197 14.22 17.79 7.71
N ASP A 198 14.46 18.17 6.47
CA ASP A 198 14.60 17.25 5.34
C ASP A 198 15.82 17.64 4.52
N GLY A 199 16.31 16.70 3.74
CA GLY A 199 17.46 16.92 2.84
C GLY A 199 17.61 15.79 1.86
N GLU A 200 18.27 16.09 0.73
CA GLU A 200 18.61 15.12 -0.31
C GLU A 200 20.10 15.25 -0.63
N MET A 201 20.80 14.13 -0.67
CA MET A 201 22.19 14.03 -1.07
C MET A 201 22.43 12.69 -1.79
N ASP A 202 23.04 12.75 -2.97
CA ASP A 202 23.34 11.56 -3.79
C ASP A 202 22.11 10.65 -4.04
N ASP A 203 20.97 11.26 -4.37
CA ASP A 203 19.66 10.60 -4.57
C ASP A 203 19.09 9.90 -3.30
N ILE A 204 19.65 10.19 -2.12
CA ILE A 204 19.14 9.74 -0.83
C ILE A 204 18.37 10.88 -0.17
N THR A 205 17.06 10.70 0.02
CA THR A 205 16.21 11.63 0.75
C THR A 205 16.12 11.21 2.21
N VAL A 206 16.30 12.17 3.13
CA VAL A 206 16.19 11.97 4.57
C VAL A 206 15.22 12.97 5.14
N GLU A 207 14.29 12.52 5.95
CA GLU A 207 13.41 13.36 6.75
C GLU A 207 13.59 13.03 8.23
N VAL A 208 13.66 14.04 9.07
CA VAL A 208 13.76 13.89 10.53
C VAL A 208 12.76 14.79 11.21
N ALA A 209 11.97 14.23 12.13
CA ALA A 209 11.12 15.00 13.04
C ALA A 209 11.40 14.56 14.48
N MET A 210 11.53 15.52 15.39
CA MET A 210 11.76 15.25 16.81
C MET A 210 11.04 16.25 17.71
N GLN A 211 10.69 15.79 18.90
CA GLN A 211 10.09 16.63 19.94
C GLN A 211 10.53 16.11 21.30
N TYR A 212 10.84 17.04 22.23
CA TYR A 212 11.20 16.69 23.59
C TYR A 212 10.00 16.79 24.52
N THR A 213 9.92 15.84 25.45
CA THR A 213 8.93 15.83 26.54
C THR A 213 9.62 15.95 27.88
N THR A 214 8.86 16.23 28.94
CA THR A 214 9.38 16.26 30.33
C THR A 214 9.68 14.87 30.89
N GLY A 215 9.26 13.80 30.18
CA GLY A 215 9.51 12.42 30.57
C GLY A 215 10.92 11.94 30.26
N TYR A 216 11.31 10.81 30.88
CA TYR A 216 12.65 10.21 30.73
C TYR A 216 12.67 9.03 29.73
N HIS A 217 11.60 8.83 29.00
CA HIS A 217 11.53 7.77 27.97
C HIS A 217 11.86 8.34 26.60
N GLU A 218 12.78 7.69 25.91
CA GLU A 218 13.10 7.97 24.51
C GLU A 218 12.35 6.98 23.62
N THR A 219 11.81 7.48 22.50
CA THR A 219 11.22 6.66 21.43
C THR A 219 11.88 7.07 20.13
N VAL A 220 12.54 6.12 19.47
CA VAL A 220 13.16 6.30 18.15
C VAL A 220 12.46 5.36 17.16
N MET A 221 12.03 5.92 16.03
CA MET A 221 11.40 5.17 14.94
C MET A 221 12.13 5.47 13.63
N SER A 222 12.35 4.44 12.79
CA SER A 222 13.02 4.54 11.49
C SER A 222 12.34 3.61 10.48
#